data_0db69a13f9b33e722e394c9b884c6c62
#
_entry.id   0db69a13f9b33e722e394c9b884c6c62
#
_cell.length_a   1.000
_cell.length_b   1.000
_cell.length_c   1.000
_cell.angle_alpha   90.00
_cell.angle_beta   90.00
_cell.angle_gamma   90.00
#
_symmetry.space_group_name_H-M   'P 1'
#
loop_
_entity.id
_entity.type
_entity.pdbx_description
1 polymer ?
#
loop_
_entity_poly.entity_id
_entity_poly.type
_entity_poly.pdbx_seq_one_letter_code
_entity_poly.pdbx_strand_id
1 'polypeptide(L)'
;MNAPTRNLCLFDLDDTLLPLDSDHAWGEFMIRLGWVDEAAFRRANDGFYADYQAGRLDIHAYIAFATAPLQQRTPATTGAAHARFMHEVIQPALHPAALALVREHQARGDWIALVTATNDFITGPIAQAFGIADLIAVRLEREAGGTITGRIVGTP
;
A
#
# COMPACT_ATOMS: atom_id res chain seq x y z
N MET A 1 32.36 -24.54 10.30
CA MET A 1 30.87 -24.58 10.34
C MET A 1 30.39 -23.46 9.40
N ASN A 2 29.77 -23.81 8.27
CA ASN A 2 29.16 -22.81 7.40
C ASN A 2 27.96 -22.20 8.14
N ALA A 3 27.89 -20.86 8.20
CA ALA A 3 26.71 -20.20 8.67
C ALA A 3 25.50 -20.67 7.82
N PRO A 4 24.33 -20.91 8.41
CA PRO A 4 23.17 -21.30 7.63
C PRO A 4 22.90 -20.22 6.58
N THR A 5 22.87 -20.62 5.33
CA THR A 5 22.49 -19.72 4.22
C THR A 5 21.04 -19.31 4.43
N ARG A 6 20.80 -18.03 4.75
CA ARG A 6 19.46 -17.45 4.79
C ARG A 6 19.02 -17.14 3.36
N ASN A 7 17.84 -17.59 2.98
CA ASN A 7 17.27 -17.20 1.71
C ASN A 7 16.66 -15.80 1.83
N LEU A 8 16.63 -15.07 0.72
CA LEU A 8 15.82 -13.85 0.58
C LEU A 8 14.51 -14.22 -0.10
N CYS A 9 13.41 -13.96 0.60
CA CYS A 9 12.05 -14.14 0.09
C CYS A 9 11.41 -12.77 -0.18
N LEU A 10 11.08 -12.51 -1.42
CA LEU A 10 10.35 -11.31 -1.82
C LEU A 10 8.90 -11.68 -2.10
N PHE A 11 7.97 -11.04 -1.41
CA PHE A 11 6.54 -11.20 -1.62
C PHE A 11 5.97 -9.96 -2.28
N ASP A 12 5.22 -10.15 -3.35
CA ASP A 12 4.32 -9.15 -3.89
C ASP A 12 3.02 -9.11 -3.07
N LEU A 13 2.33 -7.98 -3.06
CA LEU A 13 1.17 -7.75 -2.21
C LEU A 13 -0.15 -7.93 -2.96
N ASP A 14 -0.39 -7.01 -3.91
CA ASP A 14 -1.69 -6.84 -4.54
C ASP A 14 -1.95 -7.99 -5.52
N ASP A 15 -3.15 -8.61 -5.43
CA ASP A 15 -3.51 -9.83 -6.16
C ASP A 15 -2.55 -11.03 -5.94
N THR A 16 -1.69 -10.96 -4.91
CA THR A 16 -0.72 -12.01 -4.54
C THR A 16 -0.92 -12.45 -3.09
N LEU A 17 -0.40 -11.72 -2.09
CA LEU A 17 -0.68 -12.01 -0.67
C LEU A 17 -2.10 -11.58 -0.26
N LEU A 18 -2.60 -10.51 -0.85
CA LEU A 18 -4.01 -10.10 -0.76
C LEU A 18 -4.76 -10.52 -2.02
N PRO A 19 -6.02 -10.97 -1.91
CA PRO A 19 -6.88 -11.27 -3.07
C PRO A 19 -7.58 -10.01 -3.62
N LEU A 20 -6.93 -8.86 -3.55
CA LEU A 20 -7.41 -7.55 -4.00
C LEU A 20 -6.24 -6.60 -4.24
N ASP A 21 -6.48 -5.55 -5.02
CA ASP A 21 -5.60 -4.40 -5.19
C ASP A 21 -5.85 -3.40 -4.04
N SER A 22 -4.84 -3.21 -3.18
CA SER A 22 -4.97 -2.38 -1.97
C SER A 22 -5.07 -0.89 -2.27
N ASP A 23 -4.49 -0.41 -3.37
CA ASP A 23 -4.58 0.98 -3.79
C ASP A 23 -5.99 1.30 -4.32
N HIS A 24 -6.52 0.43 -5.18
CA HIS A 24 -7.91 0.53 -5.64
C HIS A 24 -8.89 0.46 -4.47
N ALA A 25 -8.72 -0.50 -3.56
CA ALA A 25 -9.58 -0.66 -2.39
C ALA A 25 -9.55 0.57 -1.47
N TRP A 26 -8.37 1.22 -1.32
CA TRP A 26 -8.27 2.49 -0.59
C TRP A 26 -9.03 3.62 -1.29
N GLY A 27 -8.95 3.71 -2.62
CA GLY A 27 -9.71 4.66 -3.43
C GLY A 27 -11.22 4.52 -3.20
N GLU A 28 -11.74 3.28 -3.27
CA GLU A 28 -13.14 2.97 -2.96
C GLU A 28 -13.51 3.32 -1.52
N PHE A 29 -12.58 3.13 -0.60
CA PHE A 29 -12.79 3.50 0.80
C PHE A 29 -12.90 5.02 0.98
N MET A 30 -12.06 5.81 0.31
CA MET A 30 -12.14 7.28 0.32
C MET A 30 -13.47 7.78 -0.25
N ILE A 31 -14.01 7.15 -1.30
CA ILE A 31 -15.34 7.44 -1.84
C ILE A 31 -16.41 7.20 -0.75
N ARG A 32 -16.37 6.05 -0.08
CA ARG A 32 -17.31 5.74 1.02
C ARG A 32 -17.23 6.71 2.20
N LEU A 33 -16.05 7.26 2.47
CA LEU A 33 -15.85 8.30 3.49
C LEU A 33 -16.36 9.68 3.06
N GLY A 34 -16.76 9.86 1.79
CA GLY A 34 -17.10 11.16 1.23
C GLY A 34 -15.91 12.11 1.13
N TRP A 35 -14.70 11.58 1.03
CA TRP A 35 -13.47 12.38 0.92
C TRP A 35 -13.24 12.88 -0.50
N VAL A 36 -13.83 12.24 -1.47
CA VAL A 36 -13.74 12.55 -2.90
C VAL A 36 -15.12 12.46 -3.56
N ASP A 37 -15.31 13.21 -4.64
CA ASP A 37 -16.46 13.01 -5.52
C ASP A 37 -16.27 11.73 -6.33
N GLU A 38 -17.21 10.79 -6.21
CA GLU A 38 -17.11 9.46 -6.82
C GLU A 38 -16.92 9.53 -8.33
N ALA A 39 -17.75 10.31 -9.04
CA ALA A 39 -17.71 10.35 -10.49
C ALA A 39 -16.44 10.99 -11.03
N ALA A 40 -15.97 12.06 -10.38
CA ALA A 40 -14.71 12.72 -10.74
C ALA A 40 -13.50 11.82 -10.44
N PHE A 41 -13.49 11.18 -9.27
CA PHE A 41 -12.39 10.31 -8.85
C PHE A 41 -12.25 9.09 -9.78
N ARG A 42 -13.37 8.41 -10.07
CA ARG A 42 -13.36 7.25 -10.98
C ARG A 42 -12.87 7.63 -12.37
N ARG A 43 -13.36 8.71 -12.97
CA ARG A 43 -12.91 9.18 -14.30
C ARG A 43 -11.40 9.46 -14.32
N ALA A 44 -10.87 10.11 -13.30
CA ALA A 44 -9.44 10.40 -13.23
C ALA A 44 -8.62 9.11 -13.05
N ASN A 45 -9.06 8.21 -12.18
CA ASN A 45 -8.39 6.92 -11.94
C ASN A 45 -8.38 6.03 -13.20
N ASP A 46 -9.50 5.98 -13.94
CA ASP A 46 -9.58 5.26 -15.22
C ASP A 46 -8.57 5.81 -16.25
N GLY A 47 -8.37 7.13 -16.27
CA GLY A 47 -7.35 7.77 -17.11
C GLY A 47 -5.94 7.31 -16.75
N PHE A 48 -5.58 7.32 -15.48
CA PHE A 48 -4.28 6.83 -14.99
C PHE A 48 -4.10 5.32 -15.27
N TYR A 49 -5.15 4.53 -15.11
CA TYR A 49 -5.11 3.10 -15.41
C TYR A 49 -4.86 2.84 -16.92
N ALA A 50 -5.51 3.60 -17.79
CA ALA A 50 -5.26 3.52 -19.24
C ALA A 50 -3.80 3.89 -19.59
N ASP A 51 -3.25 4.91 -18.95
CA ASP A 51 -1.84 5.29 -19.12
C ASP A 51 -0.87 4.23 -18.58
N TYR A 52 -1.21 3.59 -17.47
CA TYR A 52 -0.45 2.44 -16.95
C TYR A 52 -0.43 1.29 -17.95
N GLN A 53 -1.58 0.89 -18.49
CA GLN A 53 -1.67 -0.18 -19.48
C GLN A 53 -0.89 0.13 -20.76
N ALA A 54 -0.79 1.41 -21.13
CA ALA A 54 -0.03 1.87 -22.27
C ALA A 54 1.46 2.12 -22.00
N GLY A 55 1.94 1.87 -20.77
CA GLY A 55 3.32 2.09 -20.36
C GLY A 55 3.73 3.57 -20.30
N ARG A 56 2.76 4.47 -20.10
CA ARG A 56 2.96 5.93 -20.10
C ARG A 56 2.63 6.59 -18.78
N LEU A 57 2.34 5.80 -17.73
CA LEU A 57 1.95 6.35 -16.42
C LEU A 57 3.02 7.31 -15.88
N ASP A 58 2.62 8.55 -15.64
CA ASP A 58 3.38 9.46 -14.79
C ASP A 58 3.09 9.13 -13.32
N ILE A 59 3.99 8.40 -12.69
CA ILE A 59 3.83 7.96 -11.29
C ILE A 59 3.75 9.15 -10.32
N HIS A 60 4.43 10.26 -10.59
CA HIS A 60 4.38 11.45 -9.73
C HIS A 60 3.00 12.13 -9.82
N ALA A 61 2.45 12.25 -11.03
CA ALA A 61 1.10 12.78 -11.22
C ALA A 61 0.05 11.87 -10.58
N TYR A 62 0.21 10.55 -10.72
CA TYR A 62 -0.67 9.58 -10.07
C TYR A 62 -0.63 9.70 -8.54
N ILE A 63 0.54 9.72 -7.93
CA ILE A 63 0.68 9.84 -6.47
C ILE A 63 0.11 11.17 -5.98
N ALA A 64 0.36 12.28 -6.66
CA ALA A 64 -0.24 13.57 -6.31
C ALA A 64 -1.78 13.51 -6.32
N PHE A 65 -2.38 12.87 -7.33
CA PHE A 65 -3.82 12.64 -7.43
C PHE A 65 -4.33 11.72 -6.31
N ALA A 66 -3.76 10.54 -6.14
CA ALA A 66 -4.24 9.52 -5.20
C ALA A 66 -4.13 9.98 -3.74
N THR A 67 -3.14 10.83 -3.43
CA THR A 67 -2.90 11.35 -2.08
C THR A 67 -3.51 12.72 -1.81
N ALA A 68 -4.07 13.42 -2.81
CA ALA A 68 -4.68 14.74 -2.63
C ALA A 68 -5.70 14.81 -1.47
N PRO A 69 -6.56 13.80 -1.26
CA PRO A 69 -7.47 13.80 -0.12
C PRO A 69 -6.75 13.70 1.23
N LEU A 70 -5.57 13.09 1.28
CA LEU A 70 -4.77 12.93 2.51
C LEU A 70 -4.06 14.25 2.87
N GLN A 71 -3.60 15.00 1.86
CA GLN A 71 -2.90 16.29 2.05
C GLN A 71 -3.77 17.34 2.75
N GLN A 72 -5.08 17.24 2.60
CA GLN A 72 -6.06 18.17 3.17
C GLN A 72 -6.49 17.79 4.60
N ARG A 73 -5.88 16.77 5.19
CA ARG A 73 -6.31 16.19 6.47
C ARG A 73 -5.13 16.02 7.43
N THR A 74 -5.42 16.11 8.71
CA THR A 74 -4.40 15.88 9.73
C THR A 74 -3.95 14.42 9.77
N PRO A 75 -2.72 14.12 10.20
CA PRO A 75 -2.26 12.75 10.40
C PRO A 75 -3.15 11.92 11.31
N ALA A 76 -3.76 12.54 12.32
CA ALA A 76 -4.73 11.86 13.19
C ALA A 76 -5.97 11.41 12.43
N THR A 77 -6.50 12.27 11.54
CA THR A 77 -7.68 11.95 10.73
C THR A 77 -7.37 10.85 9.71
N THR A 78 -6.25 10.96 9.01
CA THR A 78 -5.85 9.95 8.01
C THR A 78 -5.49 8.62 8.66
N GLY A 79 -4.84 8.65 9.83
CA GLY A 79 -4.55 7.45 10.61
C GLY A 79 -5.80 6.74 11.12
N ALA A 80 -6.79 7.49 11.63
CA ALA A 80 -8.07 6.91 12.06
C ALA A 80 -8.83 6.27 10.88
N ALA A 81 -8.84 6.93 9.72
CA ALA A 81 -9.44 6.37 8.51
C ALA A 81 -8.70 5.11 8.05
N HIS A 82 -7.37 5.12 8.09
CA HIS A 82 -6.57 3.94 7.72
C HIS A 82 -6.82 2.77 8.69
N ALA A 83 -6.93 3.02 9.99
CA ALA A 83 -7.27 1.97 10.97
C ALA A 83 -8.64 1.34 10.68
N ARG A 84 -9.63 2.15 10.27
CA ARG A 84 -10.93 1.64 9.82
C ARG A 84 -10.80 0.83 8.53
N PHE A 85 -10.01 1.29 7.56
CA PHE A 85 -9.74 0.55 6.33
C PHE A 85 -9.11 -0.82 6.62
N MET A 86 -8.12 -0.86 7.51
CA MET A 86 -7.52 -2.12 7.96
C MET A 86 -8.57 -3.07 8.54
N HIS A 87 -9.45 -2.55 9.40
CA HIS A 87 -10.48 -3.36 10.04
C HIS A 87 -11.59 -3.82 9.09
N GLU A 88 -12.09 -2.90 8.25
CA GLU A 88 -13.29 -3.14 7.42
C GLU A 88 -12.96 -3.84 6.10
N VAL A 89 -11.74 -3.67 5.57
CA VAL A 89 -11.36 -4.13 4.21
C VAL A 89 -10.23 -5.14 4.26
N ILE A 90 -9.12 -4.79 4.91
CA ILE A 90 -7.90 -5.60 4.84
C ILE A 90 -7.98 -6.84 5.72
N GLN A 91 -8.38 -6.72 6.99
CA GLN A 91 -8.48 -7.88 7.89
C GLN A 91 -9.36 -9.00 7.35
N PRO A 92 -10.56 -8.74 6.79
CA PRO A 92 -11.35 -9.78 6.15
C PRO A 92 -10.70 -10.43 4.93
N ALA A 93 -9.79 -9.72 4.26
CA ALA A 93 -9.10 -10.18 3.07
C ALA A 93 -7.80 -10.97 3.37
N LEU A 94 -7.32 -10.96 4.63
CA LEU A 94 -6.13 -11.70 5.02
C LEU A 94 -6.39 -13.21 4.96
N HIS A 95 -5.93 -13.84 3.89
CA HIS A 95 -6.17 -15.26 3.67
C HIS A 95 -5.26 -16.12 4.58
N PRO A 96 -5.81 -17.13 5.30
CA PRO A 96 -5.03 -17.99 6.20
C PRO A 96 -3.81 -18.66 5.53
N ALA A 97 -3.93 -19.06 4.26
CA ALA A 97 -2.83 -19.67 3.53
C ALA A 97 -1.68 -18.68 3.26
N ALA A 98 -1.97 -17.42 2.94
CA ALA A 98 -0.96 -16.39 2.75
C ALA A 98 -0.22 -16.10 4.07
N LEU A 99 -0.96 -15.97 5.18
CA LEU A 99 -0.38 -15.83 6.52
C LEU A 99 0.48 -17.03 6.91
N ALA A 100 0.04 -18.25 6.60
CA ALA A 100 0.79 -19.48 6.88
C ALA A 100 2.09 -19.53 6.07
N LEU A 101 2.05 -19.14 4.78
CA LEU A 101 3.21 -19.09 3.92
C LEU A 101 4.28 -18.13 4.46
N VAL A 102 3.91 -16.93 4.86
CA VAL A 102 4.84 -15.95 5.45
C VAL A 102 5.44 -16.51 6.73
N ARG A 103 4.63 -17.10 7.62
CA ARG A 103 5.11 -17.71 8.88
C ARG A 103 6.08 -18.89 8.64
N GLU A 104 5.87 -19.67 7.60
CA GLU A 104 6.77 -20.77 7.23
C GLU A 104 8.16 -20.25 6.89
N HIS A 105 8.28 -19.19 6.09
CA HIS A 105 9.55 -18.56 5.77
C HIS A 105 10.20 -17.91 7.00
N GLN A 106 9.39 -17.28 7.88
CA GLN A 106 9.87 -16.74 9.15
C GLN A 106 10.46 -17.84 10.05
N ALA A 107 9.78 -18.98 10.14
CA ALA A 107 10.24 -20.12 10.95
C ALA A 107 11.54 -20.75 10.42
N ARG A 108 11.77 -20.69 9.11
CA ARG A 108 13.04 -21.11 8.48
C ARG A 108 14.17 -20.12 8.71
N GLY A 109 13.90 -18.93 9.22
CA GLY A 109 14.87 -17.85 9.39
C GLY A 109 15.23 -17.14 8.09
N ASP A 110 14.42 -17.25 7.06
CA ASP A 110 14.59 -16.53 5.80
C ASP A 110 14.45 -15.01 6.01
N TRP A 111 15.12 -14.21 5.19
CA TRP A 111 14.86 -12.78 5.10
C TRP A 111 13.64 -12.55 4.20
N ILE A 112 12.68 -11.80 4.74
CA ILE A 112 11.40 -11.57 4.07
C ILE A 112 11.21 -10.08 3.85
N ALA A 113 10.94 -9.70 2.60
CA ALA A 113 10.52 -8.35 2.27
C ALA A 113 9.22 -8.37 1.47
N LEU A 114 8.35 -7.42 1.75
CA LEU A 114 7.19 -7.10 0.93
C LEU A 114 7.61 -6.09 -0.12
N VAL A 115 7.36 -6.37 -1.39
CA VAL A 115 7.71 -5.51 -2.52
C VAL A 115 6.44 -5.16 -3.27
N THR A 116 6.13 -3.88 -3.40
CA THR A 116 4.89 -3.42 -4.05
C THR A 116 5.08 -2.06 -4.71
N ALA A 117 4.35 -1.80 -5.80
CA ALA A 117 4.26 -0.49 -6.43
C ALA A 117 3.29 0.47 -5.70
N THR A 118 2.49 -0.04 -4.77
CA THR A 118 1.59 0.76 -3.94
C THR A 118 2.37 1.55 -2.88
N ASN A 119 1.87 2.72 -2.48
CA ASN A 119 2.57 3.60 -1.56
C ASN A 119 2.60 3.10 -0.11
N ASP A 120 3.59 3.57 0.64
CA ASP A 120 3.89 3.15 2.02
C ASP A 120 2.82 3.54 3.05
N PHE A 121 1.98 4.55 2.77
CA PHE A 121 0.87 4.90 3.64
C PHE A 121 -0.17 3.78 3.68
N ILE A 122 -0.51 3.23 2.52
CA ILE A 122 -1.47 2.13 2.43
C ILE A 122 -0.84 0.83 2.92
N THR A 123 0.36 0.51 2.45
CA THR A 123 0.94 -0.83 2.57
C THR A 123 1.69 -1.08 3.88
N GLY A 124 2.14 -0.05 4.58
CA GLY A 124 2.89 -0.20 5.83
C GLY A 124 2.11 -1.01 6.89
N PRO A 125 0.89 -0.62 7.27
CA PRO A 125 0.07 -1.39 8.21
C PRO A 125 -0.31 -2.78 7.70
N ILE A 126 -0.43 -2.96 6.37
CA ILE A 126 -0.71 -4.27 5.77
C ILE A 126 0.50 -5.20 5.94
N ALA A 127 1.72 -4.71 5.66
CA ALA A 127 2.95 -5.46 5.90
C ALA A 127 3.06 -5.91 7.38
N GLN A 128 2.74 -5.01 8.31
CA GLN A 128 2.70 -5.33 9.74
C GLN A 128 1.66 -6.43 10.07
N ALA A 129 0.50 -6.42 9.42
CA ALA A 129 -0.53 -7.45 9.62
C ALA A 129 -0.06 -8.84 9.16
N PHE A 130 0.81 -8.91 8.15
CA PHE A 130 1.51 -10.14 7.74
C PHE A 130 2.72 -10.47 8.62
N GLY A 131 3.14 -9.57 9.51
CA GLY A 131 4.36 -9.72 10.32
C GLY A 131 5.65 -9.52 9.51
N ILE A 132 5.59 -8.78 8.39
CA ILE A 132 6.73 -8.47 7.54
C ILE A 132 7.27 -7.09 7.93
N ALA A 133 8.54 -7.03 8.34
CA ALA A 133 9.17 -5.79 8.78
C ALA A 133 9.79 -4.99 7.62
N ASP A 134 10.30 -5.69 6.61
CA ASP A 134 10.97 -5.05 5.48
C ASP A 134 9.96 -4.79 4.35
N LEU A 135 9.71 -3.50 4.07
CA LEU A 135 8.79 -3.04 3.04
C LEU A 135 9.54 -2.21 1.99
N ILE A 136 9.43 -2.63 0.75
CA ILE A 136 9.88 -1.89 -0.44
C ILE A 136 8.62 -1.43 -1.18
N ALA A 137 8.29 -0.15 -1.05
CA ALA A 137 7.09 0.49 -1.57
C ALA A 137 7.41 1.90 -2.05
N VAL A 138 6.50 2.53 -2.79
CA VAL A 138 6.60 3.95 -3.13
C VAL A 138 6.55 4.76 -1.83
N ARG A 139 7.63 5.46 -1.50
CA ARG A 139 7.74 6.23 -0.25
C ARG A 139 7.16 7.62 -0.43
N LEU A 140 6.15 7.93 0.38
CA LEU A 140 5.54 9.26 0.38
C LEU A 140 6.36 10.23 1.24
N GLU A 141 6.54 11.46 0.73
CA GLU A 141 7.10 12.56 1.51
C GLU A 141 6.09 13.02 2.57
N ARG A 142 6.60 13.29 3.77
CA ARG A 142 5.83 13.83 4.90
C ARG A 142 6.51 15.07 5.47
N GLU A 143 5.73 16.07 5.85
CA GLU A 143 6.19 17.20 6.64
C GLU A 143 6.60 16.78 8.04
N ALA A 144 7.29 17.66 8.81
CA ALA A 144 7.71 17.40 10.18
C ALA A 144 6.54 16.99 11.11
N GLY A 145 5.31 17.45 10.82
CA GLY A 145 4.09 17.07 11.53
C GLY A 145 3.45 15.75 11.07
N GLY A 146 4.04 15.07 10.08
CA GLY A 146 3.54 13.79 9.55
C GLY A 146 2.51 13.91 8.43
N THR A 147 2.13 15.12 8.00
CA THR A 147 1.21 15.35 6.89
C THR A 147 1.84 14.93 5.57
N ILE A 148 1.12 14.16 4.76
CA ILE A 148 1.55 13.72 3.44
C ILE A 148 1.53 14.92 2.48
N THR A 149 2.60 15.10 1.69
CA THR A 149 2.76 16.25 0.78
C THR A 149 2.32 15.96 -0.65
N GLY A 150 2.03 14.71 -1.00
CA GLY A 150 1.73 14.30 -2.38
C GLY A 150 2.96 14.07 -3.26
N ARG A 151 4.15 14.08 -2.67
CA ARG A 151 5.42 13.83 -3.38
C ARG A 151 6.02 12.49 -2.97
N ILE A 152 6.87 11.96 -3.85
CA ILE A 152 7.63 10.73 -3.64
C ILE A 152 9.01 11.10 -3.08
N VAL A 153 9.51 10.29 -2.14
CA VAL A 153 10.88 10.36 -1.64
C VAL A 153 11.74 9.31 -2.33
N GLY A 154 12.80 9.74 -2.98
CA GLY A 154 13.71 8.83 -3.69
C GLY A 154 13.21 8.45 -5.07
N THR A 155 13.59 7.26 -5.53
CA THR A 155 13.14 6.69 -6.81
C THR A 155 11.93 5.81 -6.54
N PRO A 156 10.80 5.97 -7.31
CA PRO A 156 9.64 5.11 -7.20
C PRO A 156 9.92 3.70 -7.67
#